data_2431596165dfd46a411b88532dd671f5
#
_entry.id   2431596165dfd46a411b88532dd671f5
#
_cell.length_a   1.000
_cell.length_b   1.000
_cell.length_c   1.000
_cell.angle_alpha   90.00
_cell.angle_beta   90.00
_cell.angle_gamma   90.00
#
_symmetry.space_group_name_H-M   'P 1'
#
loop_
_entity.id
_entity.type
_entity.pdbx_description
1 polymer ?
#
loop_
_entity_poly.entity_id
_entity_poly.type
_entity_poly.pdbx_seq_one_letter_code
_entity_poly.pdbx_strand_id
1 'polypeptide(L)'
;RKALSELEQRGFVKTLNGKGTIVIEPDDTKLHQLALNSGYVEKALRYLHALQLMVLIIRPAALAAAPQFTKEELDELADRFTSSDSIYLSDILKAIMRNTTLEPLYVILSETNHLLEWGHYFAYYPSKKHTLSHLNKQVILALQQLREGNADSFADGIADCYRYNLIRMKTHMVEKYRFRSIANIRVPEKY
;
A
#
# COMPACT_ATOMS: atom_id res chain seq x y z
N ARG A 1 -18.38 10.97 -26.23
CA ARG A 1 -19.43 9.93 -26.25
C ARG A 1 -18.86 8.52 -26.37
N LYS A 2 -17.90 8.26 -27.30
CA LYS A 2 -17.29 6.93 -27.49
C LYS A 2 -16.62 6.39 -26.23
N ALA A 3 -15.87 7.20 -25.48
CA ALA A 3 -15.22 6.81 -24.25
C ALA A 3 -16.21 6.43 -23.13
N LEU A 4 -17.30 7.19 -22.99
CA LEU A 4 -18.36 6.85 -22.01
C LEU A 4 -19.08 5.55 -22.35
N SER A 5 -19.37 5.32 -23.67
CA SER A 5 -19.96 4.07 -24.12
C SER A 5 -19.04 2.87 -23.85
N GLU A 6 -17.72 3.05 -24.04
CA GLU A 6 -16.74 2.00 -23.75
C GLU A 6 -16.65 1.72 -22.23
N LEU A 7 -16.68 2.75 -21.39
CA LEU A 7 -16.71 2.58 -19.93
C LEU A 7 -18.02 1.90 -19.47
N GLU A 8 -19.13 2.20 -20.12
CA GLU A 8 -20.43 1.59 -19.82
C GLU A 8 -20.44 0.09 -20.23
N GLN A 9 -19.91 -0.24 -21.41
CA GLN A 9 -19.74 -1.62 -21.84
C GLN A 9 -18.83 -2.42 -20.91
N ARG A 10 -17.80 -1.77 -20.34
CA ARG A 10 -16.91 -2.36 -19.35
C ARG A 10 -17.51 -2.39 -17.95
N GLY A 11 -18.69 -1.80 -17.73
CA GLY A 11 -19.39 -1.81 -16.45
C GLY A 11 -18.83 -0.91 -15.37
N PHE A 12 -18.07 0.14 -15.75
CA PHE A 12 -17.56 1.14 -14.80
C PHE A 12 -18.54 2.30 -14.59
N VAL A 13 -19.40 2.55 -15.57
CA VAL A 13 -20.38 3.61 -15.49
C VAL A 13 -21.74 3.11 -15.97
N LYS A 14 -22.78 3.81 -15.55
CA LYS A 14 -24.16 3.59 -16.03
C LYS A 14 -24.77 4.92 -16.37
N THR A 15 -25.30 5.05 -17.59
CA THR A 15 -26.02 6.23 -18.01
C THR A 15 -27.49 6.13 -17.59
N LEU A 16 -27.96 7.09 -16.84
CA LEU A 16 -29.32 7.21 -16.37
C LEU A 16 -30.03 8.32 -17.13
N ASN A 17 -31.12 8.00 -17.80
CA ASN A 17 -31.92 8.97 -18.54
C ASN A 17 -32.34 10.14 -17.64
N GLY A 18 -31.99 11.38 -18.03
CA GLY A 18 -32.31 12.59 -17.29
C GLY A 18 -31.46 12.86 -16.04
N LYS A 19 -30.57 11.94 -15.63
CA LYS A 19 -29.72 12.09 -14.42
C LYS A 19 -28.22 12.07 -14.70
N GLY A 20 -27.81 11.85 -15.97
CA GLY A 20 -26.40 11.80 -16.36
C GLY A 20 -25.75 10.43 -16.18
N THR A 21 -24.44 10.40 -16.20
CA THR A 21 -23.65 9.17 -16.07
C THR A 21 -23.11 9.05 -14.64
N ILE A 22 -23.38 7.92 -14.00
CA ILE A 22 -22.89 7.60 -12.65
C ILE A 22 -21.80 6.54 -12.74
N VAL A 23 -20.81 6.62 -11.86
CA VAL A 23 -19.81 5.55 -11.68
C VAL A 23 -20.46 4.44 -10.86
N ILE A 24 -20.33 3.20 -11.35
CA ILE A 24 -20.83 2.01 -10.66
C ILE A 24 -19.67 1.10 -10.31
N GLU A 25 -19.83 0.36 -9.23
CA GLU A 25 -18.90 -0.71 -8.89
C GLU A 25 -19.18 -1.90 -9.82
N PRO A 26 -18.21 -2.33 -10.65
CA PRO A 26 -18.40 -3.49 -11.51
C PRO A 26 -18.55 -4.76 -10.68
N ASP A 27 -19.39 -5.69 -11.12
CA ASP A 27 -19.53 -7.00 -10.49
C ASP A 27 -18.21 -7.80 -10.55
N ASP A 28 -18.05 -8.75 -9.62
CA ASP A 28 -16.82 -9.54 -9.48
C ASP A 28 -16.45 -10.32 -10.75
N THR A 29 -17.43 -10.73 -11.57
CA THR A 29 -17.19 -11.46 -12.83
C THR A 29 -16.58 -10.53 -13.87
N LYS A 30 -17.11 -9.32 -14.00
CA LYS A 30 -16.59 -8.30 -14.94
C LYS A 30 -15.22 -7.81 -14.50
N LEU A 31 -14.99 -7.60 -13.20
CA LEU A 31 -13.68 -7.26 -12.66
C LEU A 31 -12.64 -8.34 -12.97
N HIS A 32 -13.01 -9.62 -12.82
CA HIS A 32 -12.12 -10.72 -13.13
C HIS A 32 -11.76 -10.76 -14.63
N GLN A 33 -12.74 -10.59 -15.52
CA GLN A 33 -12.51 -10.54 -16.97
C GLN A 33 -11.64 -9.35 -17.38
N LEU A 34 -11.89 -8.16 -16.80
CA LEU A 34 -11.08 -6.97 -17.03
C LEU A 34 -9.66 -7.16 -16.54
N ALA A 35 -9.49 -7.76 -15.37
CA ALA A 35 -8.17 -8.06 -14.82
C ALA A 35 -7.37 -9.01 -15.70
N LEU A 36 -8.00 -10.04 -16.25
CA LEU A 36 -7.34 -10.98 -17.18
C LEU A 36 -6.93 -10.31 -18.50
N ASN A 37 -7.79 -9.42 -19.03
CA ASN A 37 -7.60 -8.83 -20.36
C ASN A 37 -6.66 -7.61 -20.38
N SER A 38 -6.29 -7.03 -19.24
CA SER A 38 -5.59 -5.74 -19.16
C SER A 38 -4.17 -5.79 -18.61
N GLY A 39 -3.56 -6.98 -18.53
CA GLY A 39 -2.22 -7.12 -17.89
C GLY A 39 -2.25 -6.87 -16.37
N TYR A 40 -3.42 -6.86 -15.75
CA TYR A 40 -3.59 -6.62 -14.32
C TYR A 40 -2.89 -7.67 -13.46
N VAL A 41 -2.87 -8.92 -13.90
CA VAL A 41 -2.16 -10.01 -13.18
C VAL A 41 -0.67 -9.70 -13.10
N GLU A 42 -0.06 -9.26 -14.19
CA GLU A 42 1.36 -8.89 -14.21
C GLU A 42 1.64 -7.70 -13.29
N LYS A 43 0.81 -6.68 -13.34
CA LYS A 43 0.92 -5.51 -12.46
C LYS A 43 0.72 -5.89 -10.99
N ALA A 44 -0.25 -6.76 -10.70
CA ALA A 44 -0.47 -7.28 -9.35
C ALA A 44 0.74 -8.08 -8.84
N LEU A 45 1.35 -8.90 -9.69
CA LEU A 45 2.57 -9.63 -9.36
C LEU A 45 3.73 -8.68 -9.06
N ARG A 46 3.97 -7.68 -9.92
CA ARG A 46 5.01 -6.66 -9.70
C ARG A 46 4.80 -5.91 -8.38
N TYR A 47 3.57 -5.53 -8.08
CA TYR A 47 3.22 -4.89 -6.82
C TYR A 47 3.50 -5.79 -5.59
N LEU A 48 3.11 -7.06 -5.65
CA LEU A 48 3.37 -7.99 -4.56
C LEU A 48 4.87 -8.31 -4.39
N HIS A 49 5.63 -8.40 -5.49
CA HIS A 49 7.08 -8.53 -5.43
C HIS A 49 7.74 -7.28 -4.83
N ALA A 50 7.24 -6.07 -5.15
CA ALA A 50 7.69 -4.85 -4.50
C ALA A 50 7.40 -4.86 -3.00
N LEU A 51 6.21 -5.33 -2.57
CA LEU A 51 5.90 -5.51 -1.15
C LEU A 51 6.80 -6.56 -0.48
N GLN A 52 7.13 -7.68 -1.16
CA GLN A 52 8.09 -8.66 -0.64
C GLN A 52 9.46 -8.03 -0.41
N LEU A 53 9.95 -7.27 -1.38
CA LEU A 53 11.21 -6.54 -1.26
C LEU A 53 11.15 -5.56 -0.08
N MET A 54 10.07 -4.80 0.05
CA MET A 54 9.89 -3.89 1.18
C MET A 54 9.94 -4.61 2.52
N VAL A 55 9.28 -5.77 2.67
CA VAL A 55 9.34 -6.57 3.91
C VAL A 55 10.79 -6.94 4.28
N LEU A 56 11.65 -7.16 3.28
CA LEU A 56 13.06 -7.52 3.51
C LEU A 56 13.93 -6.32 3.88
N ILE A 57 13.67 -5.13 3.31
CA ILE A 57 14.59 -3.99 3.40
C ILE A 57 14.11 -2.86 4.32
N ILE A 58 12.81 -2.80 4.65
CA ILE A 58 12.26 -1.63 5.37
C ILE A 58 12.79 -1.54 6.80
N ARG A 59 13.01 -2.67 7.48
CA ARG A 59 13.58 -2.68 8.83
C ARG A 59 14.96 -2.02 8.89
N PRO A 60 15.97 -2.49 8.13
CA PRO A 60 17.28 -1.83 8.10
C PRO A 60 17.19 -0.38 7.60
N ALA A 61 16.28 -0.06 6.67
CA ALA A 61 16.06 1.32 6.22
C ALA A 61 15.53 2.21 7.35
N ALA A 62 14.55 1.75 8.11
CA ALA A 62 14.00 2.46 9.26
C ALA A 62 15.05 2.67 10.36
N LEU A 63 15.88 1.66 10.64
CA LEU A 63 17.00 1.78 11.59
C LEU A 63 18.02 2.82 11.14
N ALA A 64 18.40 2.83 9.85
CA ALA A 64 19.35 3.80 9.30
C ALA A 64 18.80 5.24 9.35
N ALA A 65 17.49 5.41 9.16
CA ALA A 65 16.83 6.70 9.21
C ALA A 65 16.54 7.19 10.63
N ALA A 66 16.35 6.30 11.59
CA ALA A 66 15.88 6.60 12.94
C ALA A 66 16.67 7.73 13.64
N PRO A 67 18.03 7.79 13.59
CA PRO A 67 18.81 8.84 14.25
C PRO A 67 18.62 10.23 13.64
N GLN A 68 18.06 10.35 12.45
CA GLN A 68 17.90 11.60 11.71
C GLN A 68 16.53 12.25 11.90
N PHE A 69 15.55 11.51 12.45
CA PHE A 69 14.22 12.08 12.73
C PHE A 69 14.29 13.12 13.82
N THR A 70 13.78 14.32 13.54
CA THR A 70 13.58 15.33 14.56
C THR A 70 12.28 15.08 15.33
N LYS A 71 12.17 15.67 16.53
CA LYS A 71 10.96 15.56 17.33
C LYS A 71 9.77 16.18 16.61
N GLU A 72 9.99 17.30 15.94
CA GLU A 72 8.98 18.02 15.17
C GLU A 72 8.43 17.16 14.02
N GLU A 73 9.32 16.48 13.27
CA GLU A 73 8.90 15.57 12.20
C GLU A 73 8.07 14.39 12.73
N LEU A 74 8.44 13.83 13.88
CA LEU A 74 7.69 12.74 14.50
C LEU A 74 6.30 13.21 14.95
N ASP A 75 6.19 14.40 15.51
CA ASP A 75 4.92 14.99 15.93
C ASP A 75 4.03 15.28 14.71
N GLU A 76 4.56 15.90 13.65
CA GLU A 76 3.82 16.13 12.39
C GLU A 76 3.32 14.84 11.74
N LEU A 77 4.16 13.81 11.71
CA LEU A 77 3.76 12.52 11.17
C LEU A 77 2.65 11.88 12.01
N ALA A 78 2.81 11.86 13.33
CA ALA A 78 1.80 11.31 14.24
C ALA A 78 0.45 12.02 14.10
N ASP A 79 0.45 13.35 14.02
CA ASP A 79 -0.74 14.16 13.82
C ASP A 79 -1.42 13.87 12.46
N ARG A 80 -0.64 13.74 11.41
CA ARG A 80 -1.15 13.38 10.09
C ARG A 80 -1.79 11.99 10.09
N PHE A 81 -1.17 10.99 10.71
CA PHE A 81 -1.71 9.63 10.81
C PHE A 81 -2.94 9.55 11.74
N THR A 82 -3.09 10.48 12.67
CA THR A 82 -4.26 10.57 13.57
C THR A 82 -5.44 11.26 12.88
N SER A 83 -5.17 12.34 12.14
CA SER A 83 -6.21 13.23 11.59
C SER A 83 -6.76 12.82 10.24
N SER A 84 -6.11 11.90 9.52
CA SER A 84 -6.47 11.57 8.14
C SER A 84 -6.83 10.12 7.93
N ASP A 85 -8.03 9.88 7.40
CA ASP A 85 -8.48 8.56 6.93
C ASP A 85 -7.79 8.11 5.61
N SER A 86 -6.94 8.96 5.00
CA SER A 86 -6.36 8.73 3.67
C SER A 86 -4.82 8.68 3.65
N ILE A 87 -4.18 8.46 4.79
CA ILE A 87 -2.74 8.28 4.86
C ILE A 87 -2.37 6.83 4.59
N TYR A 88 -1.28 6.65 3.87
CA TYR A 88 -0.80 5.35 3.39
C TYR A 88 0.60 5.04 3.90
N LEU A 89 1.00 3.77 3.85
CA LEU A 89 2.38 3.35 4.16
C LEU A 89 3.45 4.07 3.32
N SER A 90 3.08 4.57 2.14
CA SER A 90 3.96 5.40 1.31
C SER A 90 4.36 6.72 1.99
N ASP A 91 3.56 7.24 2.91
CA ASP A 91 3.89 8.50 3.58
C ASP A 91 4.99 8.30 4.63
N ILE A 92 4.93 7.21 5.41
CA ILE A 92 6.03 6.85 6.30
C ILE A 92 7.28 6.42 5.52
N LEU A 93 7.11 5.74 4.37
CA LEU A 93 8.23 5.41 3.50
C LEU A 93 8.96 6.66 3.02
N LYS A 94 8.24 7.68 2.56
CA LYS A 94 8.82 8.97 2.14
C LYS A 94 9.56 9.65 3.27
N ALA A 95 9.08 9.56 4.50
CA ALA A 95 9.78 10.09 5.68
C ALA A 95 11.09 9.32 5.95
N ILE A 96 11.05 7.98 5.90
CA ILE A 96 12.26 7.14 6.03
C ILE A 96 13.27 7.47 4.93
N MET A 97 12.81 7.62 3.68
CA MET A 97 13.69 7.98 2.55
C MET A 97 14.37 9.33 2.75
N ARG A 98 13.66 10.35 3.22
CA ARG A 98 14.26 11.67 3.50
C ARG A 98 15.32 11.65 4.59
N ASN A 99 15.13 10.76 5.56
CA ASN A 99 15.98 10.63 6.73
C ASN A 99 17.07 9.56 6.58
N THR A 100 17.12 8.83 5.46
CA THR A 100 18.20 7.86 5.23
C THR A 100 19.45 8.54 4.69
N THR A 101 20.60 8.23 5.28
CA THR A 101 21.91 8.72 4.85
C THR A 101 22.61 7.77 3.87
N LEU A 102 22.01 6.60 3.62
CA LEU A 102 22.56 5.55 2.76
C LEU A 102 21.98 5.70 1.33
N GLU A 103 22.75 6.35 0.45
CA GLU A 103 22.32 6.61 -0.94
C GLU A 103 21.85 5.35 -1.69
N PRO A 104 22.54 4.20 -1.67
CA PRO A 104 22.05 3.00 -2.34
C PRO A 104 20.68 2.55 -1.82
N LEU A 105 20.46 2.69 -0.52
CA LEU A 105 19.18 2.33 0.10
C LEU A 105 18.06 3.29 -0.34
N TYR A 106 18.35 4.59 -0.41
CA TYR A 106 17.42 5.58 -0.95
C TYR A 106 17.00 5.24 -2.38
N VAL A 107 17.94 4.89 -3.25
CA VAL A 107 17.66 4.53 -4.64
C VAL A 107 16.72 3.31 -4.71
N ILE A 108 17.03 2.24 -3.96
CA ILE A 108 16.19 1.03 -3.94
C ILE A 108 14.78 1.34 -3.42
N LEU A 109 14.67 2.13 -2.36
CA LEU A 109 13.38 2.52 -1.79
C LEU A 109 12.57 3.38 -2.75
N SER A 110 13.22 4.33 -3.45
CA SER A 110 12.58 5.22 -4.43
C SER A 110 12.00 4.43 -5.60
N GLU A 111 12.80 3.56 -6.23
CA GLU A 111 12.36 2.71 -7.33
C GLU A 111 11.23 1.76 -6.89
N THR A 112 11.35 1.19 -5.70
CA THR A 112 10.31 0.31 -5.15
C THR A 112 9.01 1.08 -4.86
N ASN A 113 9.08 2.33 -4.40
CA ASN A 113 7.91 3.15 -4.12
C ASN A 113 7.06 3.38 -5.37
N HIS A 114 7.65 3.59 -6.54
CA HIS A 114 6.90 3.71 -7.80
C HIS A 114 6.06 2.47 -8.11
N LEU A 115 6.58 1.29 -7.80
CA LEU A 115 5.82 0.04 -7.97
C LEU A 115 4.70 -0.09 -6.94
N LEU A 116 4.87 0.49 -5.74
CA LEU A 116 3.86 0.47 -4.68
C LEU A 116 2.69 1.44 -4.93
N GLU A 117 2.85 2.44 -5.78
CA GLU A 117 1.76 3.35 -6.16
C GLU A 117 0.58 2.60 -6.80
N TRP A 118 0.84 1.49 -7.49
CA TRP A 118 -0.20 0.59 -8.00
C TRP A 118 -1.09 -0.01 -6.92
N GLY A 119 -0.63 -0.07 -5.68
CA GLY A 119 -1.42 -0.54 -4.53
C GLY A 119 -2.71 0.23 -4.32
N HIS A 120 -2.77 1.48 -4.75
CA HIS A 120 -3.99 2.28 -4.68
C HIS A 120 -5.15 1.65 -5.46
N TYR A 121 -4.87 1.02 -6.59
CA TYR A 121 -5.89 0.33 -7.40
C TYR A 121 -6.44 -0.92 -6.73
N PHE A 122 -5.61 -1.61 -5.93
CA PHE A 122 -6.00 -2.82 -5.21
C PHE A 122 -6.46 -2.54 -3.78
N ALA A 123 -6.03 -1.43 -3.18
CA ALA A 123 -6.42 -1.02 -1.83
C ALA A 123 -7.84 -0.43 -1.74
N TYR A 124 -8.44 -0.08 -2.86
CA TYR A 124 -9.70 0.67 -2.92
C TYR A 124 -10.96 -0.16 -2.69
N TYR A 125 -10.86 -1.42 -2.27
CA TYR A 125 -12.03 -2.29 -2.08
C TYR A 125 -12.56 -2.34 -0.63
N PRO A 126 -13.81 -2.76 -0.39
CA PRO A 126 -14.71 -2.29 0.68
C PRO A 126 -14.25 -2.46 2.14
N SER A 127 -13.13 -3.08 2.39
CA SER A 127 -12.52 -3.13 3.74
C SER A 127 -11.59 -1.96 4.06
N LYS A 128 -11.51 -0.96 3.18
CA LYS A 128 -10.55 0.16 3.21
C LYS A 128 -10.48 0.86 4.57
N LYS A 129 -11.62 1.24 5.13
CA LYS A 129 -11.67 2.06 6.35
C LYS A 129 -11.06 1.34 7.56
N HIS A 130 -11.39 0.07 7.76
CA HIS A 130 -10.84 -0.71 8.87
C HIS A 130 -9.34 -1.00 8.71
N THR A 131 -8.89 -1.27 7.50
CA THR A 131 -7.48 -1.58 7.24
C THR A 131 -6.59 -0.37 7.40
N LEU A 132 -6.97 0.79 6.85
CA LEU A 132 -6.21 2.03 7.02
C LEU A 132 -6.15 2.43 8.49
N SER A 133 -7.28 2.35 9.21
CA SER A 133 -7.29 2.61 10.65
C SER A 133 -6.36 1.69 11.44
N HIS A 134 -6.29 0.40 11.08
CA HIS A 134 -5.36 -0.54 11.72
C HIS A 134 -3.90 -0.17 11.42
N LEU A 135 -3.55 0.04 10.15
CA LEU A 135 -2.18 0.40 9.75
C LEU A 135 -1.75 1.73 10.36
N ASN A 136 -2.63 2.74 10.36
CA ASN A 136 -2.33 4.04 10.95
C ASN A 136 -2.03 3.91 12.44
N LYS A 137 -2.81 3.12 13.19
CA LYS A 137 -2.54 2.86 14.61
C LYS A 137 -1.17 2.22 14.83
N GLN A 138 -0.80 1.24 14.00
CA GLN A 138 0.50 0.59 14.12
C GLN A 138 1.65 1.55 13.81
N VAL A 139 1.50 2.41 12.79
CA VAL A 139 2.50 3.44 12.48
C VAL A 139 2.63 4.44 13.63
N ILE A 140 1.51 4.91 14.19
CA ILE A 140 1.53 5.83 15.35
C ILE A 140 2.27 5.19 16.53
N LEU A 141 2.00 3.92 16.86
CA LEU A 141 2.70 3.20 17.91
C LEU A 141 4.21 3.10 17.62
N ALA A 142 4.59 2.82 16.37
CA ALA A 142 5.98 2.78 15.96
C ALA A 142 6.67 4.16 16.11
N LEU A 143 6.01 5.25 15.70
CA LEU A 143 6.52 6.61 15.88
C LEU A 143 6.72 6.97 17.36
N GLN A 144 5.79 6.53 18.24
CA GLN A 144 5.95 6.70 19.68
C GLN A 144 7.17 5.97 20.23
N GLN A 145 7.44 4.75 19.77
CA GLN A 145 8.65 4.01 20.14
C GLN A 145 9.92 4.75 19.74
N LEU A 146 9.95 5.34 18.54
CA LEU A 146 11.10 6.14 18.11
C LEU A 146 11.27 7.40 18.98
N ARG A 147 10.17 8.06 19.34
CA ARG A 147 10.18 9.23 20.24
C ARG A 147 10.72 8.89 21.64
N GLU A 148 10.51 7.67 22.11
CA GLU A 148 11.03 7.14 23.37
C GLU A 148 12.48 6.63 23.26
N GLY A 149 13.12 6.75 22.07
CA GLY A 149 14.48 6.31 21.81
C GLY A 149 14.61 4.83 21.42
N ASN A 150 13.50 4.14 21.20
CA ASN A 150 13.47 2.71 20.88
C ASN A 150 13.48 2.48 19.34
N ALA A 151 14.62 2.74 18.68
CA ALA A 151 14.76 2.62 17.22
C ALA A 151 14.45 1.20 16.69
N ASP A 152 14.83 0.15 17.42
CA ASP A 152 14.53 -1.23 17.04
C ASP A 152 13.02 -1.51 17.04
N SER A 153 12.31 -1.09 18.09
CA SER A 153 10.86 -1.26 18.18
C SER A 153 10.12 -0.44 17.11
N PHE A 154 10.63 0.74 16.76
CA PHE A 154 10.14 1.52 15.62
C PHE A 154 10.29 0.73 14.31
N ALA A 155 11.50 0.25 14.03
CA ALA A 155 11.80 -0.45 12.79
C ALA A 155 11.01 -1.75 12.66
N ASP A 156 10.84 -2.50 13.75
CA ASP A 156 10.02 -3.71 13.81
C ASP A 156 8.54 -3.39 13.55
N GLY A 157 8.01 -2.33 14.15
CA GLY A 157 6.63 -1.89 13.96
C GLY A 157 6.35 -1.49 12.51
N ILE A 158 7.27 -0.78 11.85
CA ILE A 158 7.15 -0.44 10.43
C ILE A 158 7.24 -1.69 9.55
N ALA A 159 8.17 -2.60 9.82
CA ALA A 159 8.30 -3.86 9.08
C ALA A 159 7.02 -4.72 9.19
N ASP A 160 6.42 -4.80 10.36
CA ASP A 160 5.15 -5.51 10.58
C ASP A 160 3.98 -4.87 9.80
N CYS A 161 3.96 -3.55 9.63
CA CYS A 161 2.98 -2.89 8.76
C CYS A 161 3.08 -3.35 7.30
N TYR A 162 4.31 -3.41 6.74
CA TYR A 162 4.52 -3.89 5.38
C TYR A 162 4.20 -5.37 5.21
N ARG A 163 4.59 -6.19 6.20
CA ARG A 163 4.26 -7.62 6.23
C ARG A 163 2.75 -7.85 6.27
N TYR A 164 2.05 -7.15 7.15
CA TYR A 164 0.59 -7.19 7.22
C TYR A 164 -0.04 -6.80 5.89
N ASN A 165 0.43 -5.71 5.26
CA ASN A 165 -0.08 -5.26 3.97
C ASN A 165 0.16 -6.30 2.86
N LEU A 166 1.33 -6.94 2.81
CA LEU A 166 1.64 -8.00 1.86
C LEU A 166 0.66 -9.19 2.00
N ILE A 167 0.46 -9.67 3.24
CA ILE A 167 -0.45 -10.79 3.52
C ILE A 167 -1.86 -10.42 3.08
N ARG A 168 -2.35 -9.26 3.50
CA ARG A 168 -3.70 -8.79 3.16
C ARG A 168 -3.90 -8.66 1.66
N MET A 169 -2.96 -8.04 0.95
CA MET A 169 -3.08 -7.84 -0.48
C MET A 169 -3.01 -9.15 -1.25
N LYS A 170 -2.12 -10.07 -0.85
CA LYS A 170 -2.06 -11.42 -1.42
C LYS A 170 -3.40 -12.14 -1.24
N THR A 171 -3.94 -12.16 -0.03
CA THR A 171 -5.24 -12.81 0.27
C THR A 171 -6.35 -12.19 -0.58
N HIS A 172 -6.45 -10.88 -0.61
CA HIS A 172 -7.45 -10.16 -1.40
C HIS A 172 -7.36 -10.50 -2.90
N MET A 173 -6.16 -10.53 -3.47
CA MET A 173 -5.96 -10.85 -4.89
C MET A 173 -6.31 -12.31 -5.21
N VAL A 174 -6.06 -13.23 -4.31
CA VAL A 174 -6.41 -14.65 -4.47
C VAL A 174 -7.91 -14.85 -4.33
N GLU A 175 -8.54 -14.30 -3.33
CA GLU A 175 -9.96 -14.51 -3.02
C GLU A 175 -10.87 -13.78 -4.00
N LYS A 176 -10.62 -12.48 -4.21
CA LYS A 176 -11.49 -11.62 -5.02
C LYS A 176 -11.21 -11.75 -6.52
N TYR A 177 -9.95 -11.72 -6.92
CA TYR A 177 -9.57 -11.77 -8.34
C TYR A 177 -9.25 -13.17 -8.84
N ARG A 178 -9.23 -14.18 -7.95
CA ARG A 178 -8.93 -15.60 -8.27
C ARG A 178 -7.58 -15.76 -8.98
N PHE A 179 -6.61 -14.91 -8.70
CA PHE A 179 -5.26 -14.97 -9.28
C PHE A 179 -4.46 -16.12 -8.66
N ARG A 180 -4.66 -17.34 -9.14
CA ARG A 180 -4.00 -18.56 -8.60
C ARG A 180 -2.47 -18.49 -8.65
N SER A 181 -1.90 -17.83 -9.66
CA SER A 181 -0.45 -17.61 -9.77
C SER A 181 0.14 -16.83 -8.59
N ILE A 182 -0.67 -16.01 -7.93
CA ILE A 182 -0.28 -15.20 -6.76
C ILE A 182 -0.24 -16.03 -5.47
N ALA A 183 -0.98 -17.14 -5.41
CA ALA A 183 -1.04 -17.97 -4.20
C ALA A 183 0.35 -18.48 -3.74
N ASN A 184 1.28 -18.68 -4.68
CA ASN A 184 2.64 -19.17 -4.41
C ASN A 184 3.63 -18.09 -3.95
N ILE A 185 3.22 -16.81 -3.92
CA ILE A 185 4.07 -15.73 -3.39
C ILE A 185 4.33 -15.99 -1.91
N ARG A 186 5.61 -16.14 -1.54
CA ARG A 186 6.02 -16.35 -0.15
C ARG A 186 5.98 -15.02 0.62
N VAL A 187 5.53 -15.07 1.86
CA VAL A 187 5.71 -13.97 2.81
C VAL A 187 7.05 -14.21 3.51
N PRO A 188 8.01 -13.28 3.44
CA PRO A 188 9.28 -13.42 4.14
C PRO A 188 9.06 -13.61 5.65
N GLU A 189 9.85 -14.43 6.29
CA GLU A 189 9.81 -14.65 7.73
C GLU A 189 10.30 -13.40 8.48
N LYS A 190 9.94 -13.28 9.76
CA LYS A 190 10.54 -12.26 10.64
C LYS A 190 12.01 -12.62 10.87
N TYR A 191 12.87 -11.61 10.87
CA TYR A 191 14.27 -11.72 11.27
C TYR A 191 14.39 -11.82 12.80
#